data_d3cdf0517324256e05bf8157d7dee55a
#
_entry.id   d3cdf0517324256e05bf8157d7dee55a
#
_cell.length_a   1.000
_cell.length_b   1.000
_cell.length_c   1.000
_cell.angle_alpha   90.00
_cell.angle_beta   90.00
_cell.angle_gamma   90.00
#
_symmetry.space_group_name_H-M   'P 1'
#
loop_
_entity.id
_entity.type
_entity.pdbx_description
1 polymer ?
#
loop_
_entity_poly.entity_id
_entity_poly.type
_entity_poly.pdbx_seq_one_letter_code
_entity_poly.pdbx_strand_id
1 'polypeptide(L)'
;MENKKISIASDHAGVSLKDLVSEHLSREGHEIINHGTFNNDSVDYPDYAKKVTNDIISQVSDFGILICGTGQGMAITANKQVGIRAALCYEPEIAELSRSH
;
A
#
# COMPACT_ATOMS: atom_id res chain seq x y z
N MET A 1 -7.46 -8.23 16.08
CA MET A 1 -7.50 -8.42 14.61
C MET A 1 -6.75 -9.68 14.25
N GLU A 2 -7.31 -10.50 13.38
CA GLU A 2 -6.61 -11.66 12.85
C GLU A 2 -5.39 -11.25 12.05
N ASN A 3 -4.33 -12.08 12.09
CA ASN A 3 -3.13 -11.84 11.33
C ASN A 3 -3.43 -11.89 9.82
N LYS A 4 -2.88 -10.93 9.09
CA LYS A 4 -3.10 -10.77 7.66
C LYS A 4 -1.78 -10.74 6.91
N LYS A 5 -1.84 -11.05 5.62
CA LYS A 5 -0.73 -10.78 4.69
C LYS A 5 -0.98 -9.43 4.05
N ILE A 6 -0.02 -8.53 4.16
CA ILE A 6 -0.14 -7.15 3.70
C ILE A 6 1.02 -6.84 2.76
N SER A 7 0.69 -6.49 1.52
CA SER A 7 1.68 -6.01 0.55
C SER A 7 1.79 -4.50 0.67
N ILE A 8 3.00 -3.99 0.72
CA ILE A 8 3.26 -2.56 0.87
C ILE A 8 4.32 -2.10 -0.14
N ALA A 9 4.12 -0.93 -0.67
CA ALA A 9 5.09 -0.27 -1.54
C ALA A 9 4.98 1.24 -1.40
N SER A 10 6.04 1.92 -1.79
CA SER A 10 6.07 3.39 -1.81
C SER A 10 6.87 3.88 -3.00
N ASP A 11 6.71 5.17 -3.33
CA ASP A 11 7.68 5.87 -4.15
C ASP A 11 8.85 6.35 -3.28
N HIS A 12 9.78 7.11 -3.89
CA HIS A 12 10.94 7.62 -3.18
C HIS A 12 10.58 8.59 -2.03
N ALA A 13 9.46 9.28 -2.12
CA ALA A 13 9.03 10.22 -1.09
C ALA A 13 8.41 9.52 0.14
N GLY A 14 7.93 8.29 -0.04
CA GLY A 14 7.24 7.55 1.01
C GLY A 14 8.06 6.50 1.74
N VAL A 15 9.38 6.40 1.48
CA VAL A 15 10.21 5.32 2.02
C VAL A 15 10.20 5.28 3.55
N SER A 16 10.41 6.41 4.20
CA SER A 16 10.47 6.47 5.68
C SER A 16 9.15 6.06 6.31
N LEU A 17 8.04 6.56 5.78
CA LEU A 17 6.71 6.20 6.30
C LEU A 17 6.40 4.74 6.02
N LYS A 18 6.76 4.23 4.83
CA LYS A 18 6.59 2.82 4.49
C LYS A 18 7.30 1.93 5.51
N ASP A 19 8.53 2.26 5.84
CA ASP A 19 9.32 1.46 6.78
C ASP A 19 8.72 1.49 8.18
N LEU A 20 8.25 2.65 8.65
CA LEU A 20 7.57 2.76 9.93
C LEU A 20 6.28 1.94 9.99
N VAL A 21 5.47 2.02 8.94
CA VAL A 21 4.20 1.28 8.87
C VAL A 21 4.48 -0.22 8.81
N SER A 22 5.45 -0.65 7.99
CA SER A 22 5.83 -2.05 7.88
C SER A 22 6.27 -2.62 9.23
N GLU A 23 7.10 -1.88 9.96
CA GLU A 23 7.58 -2.30 11.26
C GLU A 23 6.43 -2.41 12.28
N HIS A 24 5.56 -1.41 12.30
CA HIS A 24 4.41 -1.40 13.21
C HIS A 24 3.49 -2.61 12.97
N LEU A 25 3.12 -2.85 11.72
CA LEU A 25 2.23 -3.95 11.36
C LEU A 25 2.89 -5.31 11.62
N SER A 26 4.18 -5.44 11.37
CA SER A 26 4.93 -6.65 11.65
C SER A 26 4.93 -6.97 13.14
N ARG A 27 5.09 -5.96 13.99
CA ARG A 27 5.02 -6.14 15.45
C ARG A 27 3.64 -6.58 15.93
N GLU A 28 2.59 -6.21 15.21
CA GLU A 28 1.23 -6.65 15.51
C GLU A 28 0.92 -8.05 14.99
N GLY A 29 1.88 -8.72 14.38
CA GLY A 29 1.76 -10.10 13.95
C GLY A 29 1.35 -10.29 12.49
N HIS A 30 1.26 -9.22 11.71
CA HIS A 30 0.96 -9.34 10.29
C HIS A 30 2.20 -9.73 9.49
N GLU A 31 2.01 -10.49 8.41
CA GLU A 31 3.07 -10.81 7.47
C GLU A 31 3.16 -9.71 6.42
N ILE A 32 4.33 -9.10 6.26
CA ILE A 32 4.54 -7.96 5.37
C ILE A 32 5.33 -8.40 4.14
N ILE A 33 4.78 -8.11 2.95
CA ILE A 33 5.48 -8.26 1.68
C ILE A 33 5.86 -6.85 1.21
N ASN A 34 7.13 -6.50 1.40
CA ASN A 34 7.63 -5.15 1.12
C ASN A 34 8.28 -5.11 -0.25
N HIS A 35 7.59 -4.52 -1.21
CA HIS A 35 8.07 -4.39 -2.59
C HIS A 35 9.04 -3.22 -2.81
N GLY A 36 9.21 -2.35 -1.83
CA GLY A 36 10.05 -1.17 -1.96
C GLY A 36 9.22 0.07 -2.29
N THR A 37 9.82 1.14 -2.74
CA THR A 37 11.26 1.24 -2.97
C THR A 37 12.04 1.28 -1.64
N PHE A 38 13.35 1.07 -1.71
CA PHE A 38 14.17 0.93 -0.49
C PHE A 38 15.14 2.10 -0.28
N ASN A 39 15.17 3.06 -1.22
CA ASN A 39 16.02 4.23 -1.11
C ASN A 39 15.27 5.45 -1.62
N ASN A 40 15.89 6.63 -1.51
CA ASN A 40 15.27 7.90 -1.87
C ASN A 40 15.51 8.32 -3.34
N ASP A 41 16.06 7.45 -4.16
CA ASP A 41 16.22 7.74 -5.59
C ASP A 41 14.84 7.76 -6.27
N SER A 42 14.69 8.67 -7.22
CA SER A 42 13.42 8.80 -7.94
C SER A 42 13.06 7.49 -8.64
N VAL A 43 11.80 7.07 -8.50
CA VAL A 43 11.28 5.85 -9.11
C VAL A 43 9.97 6.12 -9.81
N ASP A 44 9.59 5.22 -10.70
CA ASP A 44 8.34 5.28 -11.42
C ASP A 44 7.25 4.64 -10.57
N TYR A 45 6.44 5.46 -9.90
CA TYR A 45 5.46 4.99 -8.93
C TYR A 45 4.44 3.97 -9.47
N PRO A 46 4.00 4.01 -10.75
CA PRO A 46 3.06 3.01 -11.24
C PRO A 46 3.59 1.58 -11.17
N ASP A 47 4.89 1.38 -11.33
CA ASP A 47 5.50 0.04 -11.24
C ASP A 47 5.34 -0.54 -9.85
N TYR A 48 5.49 0.28 -8.81
CA TYR A 48 5.35 -0.15 -7.43
C TYR A 48 3.90 -0.37 -7.04
N ALA A 49 2.99 0.47 -7.52
CA ALA A 49 1.57 0.28 -7.31
C ALA A 49 1.10 -1.06 -7.91
N LYS A 50 1.55 -1.40 -9.11
CA LYS A 50 1.17 -2.64 -9.77
C LYS A 50 1.65 -3.89 -9.03
N LYS A 51 2.81 -3.83 -8.39
CA LYS A 51 3.30 -4.97 -7.60
C LYS A 51 2.33 -5.30 -6.47
N VAL A 52 1.84 -4.29 -5.77
CA VAL A 52 0.88 -4.48 -4.68
C VAL A 52 -0.48 -4.94 -5.21
N THR A 53 -1.01 -4.29 -6.25
CA THR A 53 -2.31 -4.67 -6.79
C THR A 53 -2.31 -6.08 -7.39
N ASN A 54 -1.20 -6.50 -8.00
CA ASN A 54 -1.08 -7.87 -8.50
C ASN A 54 -1.15 -8.89 -7.37
N ASP A 55 -0.54 -8.60 -6.22
CA ASP A 55 -0.63 -9.50 -5.06
C ASP A 55 -2.08 -9.64 -4.57
N ILE A 56 -2.85 -8.56 -4.58
CA ILE A 56 -4.26 -8.60 -4.18
C ILE A 56 -5.07 -9.42 -5.18
N ILE A 57 -4.93 -9.14 -6.48
CA ILE A 57 -5.67 -9.84 -7.53
C ILE A 57 -5.34 -11.33 -7.52
N SER A 58 -4.07 -11.68 -7.30
CA SER A 58 -3.60 -13.08 -7.27
C SER A 58 -3.86 -13.77 -5.93
N GLN A 59 -4.45 -13.08 -4.97
CA GLN A 59 -4.73 -13.59 -3.63
C GLN A 59 -3.46 -13.99 -2.86
N VAL A 60 -2.33 -13.37 -3.18
CA VAL A 60 -1.08 -13.54 -2.44
C VAL A 60 -1.15 -12.79 -1.12
N SER A 61 -1.81 -11.64 -1.10
CA SER A 61 -2.00 -10.86 0.12
C SER A 61 -3.46 -10.46 0.29
N ASP A 62 -3.82 -10.15 1.54
CA ASP A 62 -5.19 -9.78 1.92
C ASP A 62 -5.46 -8.29 1.74
N PHE A 63 -4.45 -7.47 2.00
CA PHE A 63 -4.52 -6.01 1.92
C PHE A 63 -3.30 -5.44 1.24
N GLY A 64 -3.47 -4.25 0.67
CA GLY A 64 -2.39 -3.49 0.09
C GLY A 64 -2.31 -2.09 0.67
N ILE A 65 -1.10 -1.59 0.85
CA ILE A 65 -0.82 -0.23 1.29
C ILE A 65 0.16 0.39 0.31
N LEU A 66 -0.22 1.56 -0.22
CA LEU A 66 0.62 2.32 -1.14
C LEU A 66 0.85 3.71 -0.57
N ILE A 67 2.10 4.11 -0.51
CA ILE A 67 2.51 5.39 0.09
C ILE A 67 3.30 6.20 -0.92
N CYS A 68 2.89 7.46 -1.14
CA CYS A 68 3.64 8.40 -1.95
C CYS A 68 3.44 9.81 -1.42
N GLY A 69 4.05 10.80 -2.07
CA GLY A 69 4.00 12.17 -1.59
C GLY A 69 2.59 12.70 -1.34
N THR A 70 1.67 12.49 -2.29
CA THR A 70 0.26 12.89 -2.14
C THR A 70 -0.69 11.71 -2.03
N GLY A 71 -0.26 10.52 -2.43
CA GLY A 71 -1.08 9.33 -2.53
C GLY A 71 -1.96 9.28 -3.78
N GLN A 72 -2.18 10.39 -4.46
CA GLN A 72 -3.13 10.45 -5.58
C GLN A 72 -2.70 9.60 -6.77
N GLY A 73 -1.43 9.69 -7.18
CA GLY A 73 -0.92 8.90 -8.29
C GLY A 73 -1.02 7.40 -8.04
N MET A 74 -0.70 6.97 -6.84
CA MET A 74 -0.80 5.56 -6.43
C MET A 74 -2.26 5.10 -6.42
N ALA A 75 -3.18 5.89 -5.88
CA ALA A 75 -4.60 5.57 -5.84
C ALA A 75 -5.18 5.45 -7.25
N ILE A 76 -4.85 6.37 -8.14
CA ILE A 76 -5.30 6.35 -9.53
C ILE A 76 -4.79 5.09 -10.22
N THR A 77 -3.50 4.80 -10.11
CA THR A 77 -2.91 3.62 -10.75
C THR A 77 -3.54 2.33 -10.22
N ALA A 78 -3.74 2.22 -8.91
CA ALA A 78 -4.34 1.04 -8.30
C ALA A 78 -5.77 0.82 -8.82
N ASN A 79 -6.57 1.88 -8.87
CA ASN A 79 -7.97 1.78 -9.30
C ASN A 79 -8.14 1.49 -10.78
N LYS A 80 -7.11 1.65 -11.59
CA LYS A 80 -7.14 1.24 -13.00
C LYS A 80 -7.05 -0.28 -13.16
N GLN A 81 -6.67 -1.02 -12.14
CA GLN A 81 -6.58 -2.47 -12.21
C GLN A 81 -7.95 -3.08 -11.95
N VAL A 82 -8.37 -3.99 -12.81
CA VAL A 82 -9.65 -4.70 -12.64
C VAL A 82 -9.64 -5.47 -11.33
N GLY A 83 -10.70 -5.31 -10.55
CA GLY A 83 -10.82 -6.00 -9.26
C GLY A 83 -10.24 -5.25 -8.07
N ILE A 84 -9.72 -4.05 -8.29
CA ILE A 84 -9.12 -3.24 -7.21
C ILE A 84 -10.01 -2.03 -6.88
N ARG A 85 -10.24 -1.85 -5.59
CA ARG A 85 -10.80 -0.61 -5.03
C ARG A 85 -9.78 -0.05 -4.07
N ALA A 86 -9.18 1.08 -4.43
CA ALA A 86 -8.22 1.77 -3.59
C ALA A 86 -8.81 3.10 -3.14
N ALA A 87 -8.66 3.39 -1.85
CA ALA A 87 -9.09 4.66 -1.27
C ALA A 87 -7.88 5.50 -0.92
N LEU A 88 -7.94 6.78 -1.25
CA LEU A 88 -6.93 7.74 -0.81
C LEU A 88 -7.26 8.14 0.63
N CYS A 89 -6.40 7.74 1.56
CA CYS A 89 -6.61 7.96 2.98
C CYS A 89 -5.50 8.84 3.55
N TYR A 90 -5.85 10.01 4.04
CA TYR A 90 -4.93 10.92 4.69
C TYR A 90 -5.35 11.25 6.13
N GLU A 91 -6.46 10.67 6.59
CA GLU A 91 -6.94 10.74 7.96
C GLU A 91 -7.63 9.42 8.34
N PRO A 92 -7.58 9.02 9.63
CA PRO A 92 -8.20 7.75 10.05
C PRO A 92 -9.68 7.63 9.73
N GLU A 93 -10.44 8.74 9.83
CA GLU A 93 -11.87 8.74 9.54
C GLU A 93 -12.16 8.37 8.09
N ILE A 94 -11.33 8.84 7.16
CA ILE A 94 -11.50 8.55 5.73
C ILE A 94 -11.26 7.07 5.47
N ALA A 95 -10.24 6.48 6.09
CA ALA A 95 -9.96 5.06 5.96
C ALA A 95 -11.13 4.23 6.49
N GLU A 96 -11.68 4.60 7.64
CA GLU A 96 -12.82 3.91 8.24
C GLU A 96 -14.06 3.99 7.35
N LEU A 97 -14.38 5.18 6.84
CA LEU A 97 -15.50 5.38 5.94
C LEU A 97 -15.35 4.58 4.65
N SER A 98 -14.15 4.49 4.10
CA SER A 98 -13.91 3.73 2.86
C SER A 98 -14.20 2.25 3.05
N ARG A 99 -13.97 1.70 4.23
CA ARG A 99 -14.26 0.29 4.54
C ARG A 99 -15.74 0.05 4.80
N SER A 100 -16.48 1.08 5.24
CA SER A 100 -17.91 0.99 5.50
C SER A 100 -18.76 1.06 4.23
N HIS A 101 -18.18 1.54 3.15
CA HIS A 101 -18.84 1.67 1.85
C HIS A 101 -18.19 0.75 0.84
#